data_c3e8086b756aee0db7f574f7c41f4f00
#
_entry.id   c3e8086b756aee0db7f574f7c41f4f00
#
_cell.length_a   1.000
_cell.length_b   1.000
_cell.length_c   1.000
_cell.angle_alpha   90.00
_cell.angle_beta   90.00
_cell.angle_gamma   90.00
#
_symmetry.space_group_name_H-M   'P 1'
#
loop_
_entity.id
_entity.type
_entity.pdbx_description
1 polymer ?
#
loop_
_entity_poly.entity_id
_entity_poly.type
_entity_poly.pdbx_seq_one_letter_code
_entity_poly.pdbx_strand_id
1 'polypeptide(L)'
;DNLISVEGHSDSLPTGKIHRNNMDLSIRRARAIANLLIERGIARDRISISGYGDTRPIESNNTEDGRAKNRRVEVKLMLKEQGEN
;
A
#
# COMPACT_ATOMS: atom_id res chain seq x y z
N ASP A 1 11.80 -18.35 2.99
CA ASP A 1 11.78 -16.92 2.99
C ASP A 1 10.38 -16.39 2.80
N ASN A 2 10.02 -15.40 3.59
CA ASN A 2 8.69 -14.85 3.54
C ASN A 2 8.60 -13.76 2.49
N LEU A 3 7.40 -13.63 1.92
CA LEU A 3 7.10 -12.55 0.99
C LEU A 3 6.50 -11.39 1.76
N ILE A 4 6.73 -10.19 1.27
CA ILE A 4 6.22 -8.97 1.88
C ILE A 4 5.33 -8.28 0.87
N SER A 5 4.09 -8.01 1.26
CA SER A 5 3.14 -7.26 0.42
C SER A 5 3.00 -5.85 0.99
N VAL A 6 3.27 -4.85 0.16
CA VAL A 6 3.12 -3.45 0.53
C VAL A 6 1.92 -2.90 -0.22
N GLU A 7 0.88 -2.51 0.53
CA GLU A 7 -0.41 -2.15 -0.04
C GLU A 7 -0.75 -0.71 0.29
N GLY A 8 -0.93 0.10 -0.74
CA GLY A 8 -1.27 1.50 -0.55
C GLY A 8 -2.77 1.74 -0.67
N HIS A 9 -3.26 2.69 0.13
CA HIS A 9 -4.68 3.04 0.18
C HIS A 9 -4.83 4.55 0.26
N SER A 10 -5.98 5.03 -0.19
CA SER A 10 -6.28 6.45 -0.15
C SER A 10 -7.67 6.66 0.44
N ASP A 11 -8.00 7.92 0.72
CA ASP A 11 -9.39 8.29 0.97
C ASP A 11 -10.10 8.49 -0.38
N SER A 12 -11.35 8.92 -0.33
CA SER A 12 -12.18 9.07 -1.53
C SER A 12 -12.13 10.45 -2.16
N LEU A 13 -11.39 11.39 -1.57
CA LEU A 13 -11.33 12.74 -2.13
C LEU A 13 -10.49 12.74 -3.40
N PRO A 14 -10.79 13.66 -4.34
CA PRO A 14 -9.98 13.75 -5.55
C PRO A 14 -8.52 14.08 -5.21
N THR A 15 -7.61 13.53 -5.99
CA THR A 15 -6.19 13.84 -5.85
C THR A 15 -5.93 15.23 -6.45
N GLY A 16 -4.79 15.80 -6.07
CA GLY A 16 -4.38 17.06 -6.66
C GLY A 16 -3.82 16.86 -8.07
N LYS A 17 -3.05 17.84 -8.52
CA LYS A 17 -2.54 17.83 -9.91
C LYS A 17 -1.37 16.89 -10.11
N ILE A 18 -0.71 16.45 -9.04
CA ILE A 18 0.50 15.65 -9.13
C ILE A 18 0.19 14.20 -9.47
N HIS A 19 -0.92 13.68 -8.95
CA HIS A 19 -1.31 12.29 -9.15
C HIS A 19 -2.51 12.22 -10.07
N ARG A 20 -2.56 11.19 -10.91
CA ARG A 20 -3.65 11.04 -11.87
C ARG A 20 -4.97 10.72 -11.19
N ASN A 21 -4.91 9.89 -10.14
CA ASN A 21 -6.11 9.47 -9.42
C ASN A 21 -5.67 8.80 -8.12
N ASN A 22 -6.64 8.35 -7.34
CA ASN A 22 -6.36 7.72 -6.07
C ASN A 22 -5.60 6.40 -6.21
N MET A 23 -5.82 5.69 -7.29
CA MET A 23 -5.06 4.47 -7.54
C MET A 23 -3.58 4.79 -7.75
N ASP A 24 -3.27 5.78 -8.58
CA ASP A 24 -1.90 6.21 -8.81
C ASP A 24 -1.24 6.67 -7.51
N LEU A 25 -1.96 7.47 -6.72
CA LEU A 25 -1.44 7.94 -5.45
C LEU A 25 -1.12 6.78 -4.51
N SER A 26 -2.03 5.82 -4.41
CA SER A 26 -1.84 4.69 -3.50
C SER A 26 -0.64 3.83 -3.91
N ILE A 27 -0.43 3.63 -5.21
CA ILE A 27 0.73 2.88 -5.70
C ILE A 27 2.02 3.62 -5.36
N ARG A 28 2.05 4.94 -5.54
CA ARG A 28 3.25 5.71 -5.26
C ARG A 28 3.61 5.70 -3.78
N ARG A 29 2.60 5.74 -2.91
CA ARG A 29 2.84 5.65 -1.47
C ARG A 29 3.39 4.28 -1.09
N ALA A 30 2.83 3.22 -1.65
CA ALA A 30 3.33 1.88 -1.38
C ALA A 30 4.76 1.71 -1.89
N ARG A 31 5.06 2.26 -3.06
CA ARG A 31 6.41 2.19 -3.62
C ARG A 31 7.43 2.88 -2.73
N ALA A 32 7.06 4.02 -2.17
CA ALA A 32 7.99 4.74 -1.28
C ALA A 32 8.35 3.89 -0.06
N ILE A 33 7.37 3.21 0.52
CA ILE A 33 7.63 2.33 1.66
C ILE A 33 8.45 1.12 1.22
N ALA A 34 8.14 0.54 0.07
CA ALA A 34 8.92 -0.59 -0.43
C ALA A 34 10.38 -0.22 -0.64
N ASN A 35 10.64 0.98 -1.17
CA ASN A 35 12.00 1.44 -1.37
C ASN A 35 12.76 1.58 -0.06
N LEU A 36 12.09 2.05 1.00
CA LEU A 36 12.71 2.11 2.31
C LEU A 36 13.09 0.72 2.81
N LEU A 37 12.23 -0.27 2.61
CA LEU A 37 12.54 -1.63 3.03
C LEU A 37 13.74 -2.17 2.27
N ILE A 38 13.82 -1.90 0.99
CA ILE A 38 14.96 -2.34 0.18
C ILE A 38 16.25 -1.69 0.67
N GLU A 39 16.18 -0.39 0.96
CA GLU A 39 17.35 0.32 1.48
C GLU A 39 17.81 -0.23 2.82
N ARG A 40 16.91 -0.84 3.57
CA ARG A 40 17.21 -1.42 4.86
C ARG A 40 17.58 -2.90 4.79
N GLY A 41 17.77 -3.42 3.60
CA GLY A 41 18.31 -4.76 3.42
C GLY A 41 17.32 -5.84 3.02
N ILE A 42 16.06 -5.49 2.79
CA ILE A 42 15.10 -6.48 2.32
C ILE A 42 15.33 -6.74 0.83
N ALA A 43 15.43 -7.99 0.47
CA ALA A 43 15.67 -8.35 -0.93
C ALA A 43 14.47 -7.93 -1.79
N ARG A 44 14.77 -7.32 -2.92
CA ARG A 44 13.75 -6.76 -3.80
C ARG A 44 12.77 -7.81 -4.29
N ASP A 45 13.23 -9.02 -4.55
CA ASP A 45 12.38 -10.08 -5.09
C ASP A 45 11.44 -10.68 -4.03
N ARG A 46 11.54 -10.23 -2.78
CA ARG A 46 10.60 -10.63 -1.73
C ARG A 46 9.44 -9.67 -1.56
N ILE A 47 9.44 -8.55 -2.29
CA ILE A 47 8.48 -7.47 -2.07
C ILE A 47 7.54 -7.38 -3.26
N SER A 48 6.24 -7.33 -2.98
CA SER A 48 5.23 -6.96 -3.96
C SER A 48 4.57 -5.66 -3.55
N ILE A 49 4.14 -4.89 -4.53
CA ILE A 49 3.53 -3.59 -4.31
C ILE A 49 2.15 -3.60 -4.94
N SER A 50 1.15 -3.15 -4.20
CA SER A 50 -0.21 -3.04 -4.70
C SER A 50 -0.80 -1.70 -4.32
N GLY A 51 -1.63 -1.16 -5.18
CA GLY A 51 -2.39 0.05 -4.87
C GLY A 51 -3.86 -0.25 -5.03
N TYR A 52 -4.63 0.10 -4.04
CA TYR A 52 -6.08 -0.14 -4.06
C TYR A 52 -6.89 1.15 -4.21
N GLY A 53 -6.22 2.32 -4.16
CA GLY A 53 -6.93 3.58 -4.23
C GLY A 53 -7.88 3.70 -3.05
N ASP A 54 -9.11 4.12 -3.33
CA ASP A 54 -10.14 4.28 -2.30
C ASP A 54 -11.08 3.08 -2.20
N THR A 55 -10.70 1.93 -2.77
CA THR A 55 -11.62 0.79 -2.87
C THR A 55 -11.70 -0.06 -1.61
N ARG A 56 -10.81 0.13 -0.65
CA ARG A 56 -10.77 -0.67 0.58
C ARG A 56 -10.72 0.21 1.82
N PRO A 57 -11.76 1.00 2.09
CA PRO A 57 -11.76 1.85 3.28
C PRO A 57 -11.87 1.01 4.54
N ILE A 58 -11.23 1.49 5.61
CA ILE A 58 -11.37 0.89 6.93
C ILE A 58 -12.23 1.77 7.83
N GLU A 59 -12.49 3.01 7.42
CA GLU A 59 -13.33 3.94 8.14
C GLU A 59 -14.15 4.74 7.16
N SER A 60 -15.07 5.54 7.68
CA SER A 60 -15.92 6.35 6.83
C SER A 60 -15.11 7.44 6.13
N ASN A 61 -15.36 7.64 4.85
CA ASN A 61 -14.79 8.77 4.10
C ASN A 61 -15.58 10.06 4.31
N ASN A 62 -16.67 10.02 5.10
CA ASN A 62 -17.49 11.19 5.31
C ASN A 62 -16.92 12.14 6.36
N THR A 63 -15.95 11.71 7.13
CA THR A 63 -15.29 12.54 8.13
C THR A 63 -13.80 12.61 7.86
N GLU A 64 -13.17 13.70 8.31
CA GLU A 64 -11.74 13.82 8.14
C GLU A 64 -10.98 12.77 8.97
N ASP A 65 -11.48 12.45 10.17
CA ASP A 65 -10.83 11.41 10.97
C ASP A 65 -10.85 10.08 10.25
N GLY A 66 -11.97 9.73 9.64
CA GLY A 66 -12.08 8.49 8.89
C GLY A 66 -11.19 8.50 7.65
N ARG A 67 -11.18 9.62 6.93
CA ARG A 67 -10.33 9.74 5.74
C ARG A 67 -8.86 9.59 6.10
N ALA A 68 -8.44 10.18 7.23
CA ALA A 68 -7.05 10.07 7.67
C ALA A 68 -6.66 8.62 7.90
N LYS A 69 -7.56 7.82 8.44
CA LYS A 69 -7.29 6.40 8.68
C LYS A 69 -7.26 5.62 7.37
N ASN A 70 -8.00 6.07 6.37
CA ASN A 70 -8.00 5.40 5.06
C ASN A 70 -6.72 5.69 4.27
N ARG A 71 -6.08 6.82 4.51
CA ARG A 71 -4.81 7.18 3.86
C ARG A 71 -3.68 6.44 4.56
N ARG A 72 -3.39 5.24 4.08
CA ARG A 72 -2.44 4.38 4.77
C ARG A 72 -1.68 3.48 3.81
N VAL A 73 -0.58 2.94 4.30
CA VAL A 73 0.12 1.84 3.65
C VAL A 73 0.16 0.69 4.65
N GLU A 74 -0.24 -0.48 4.20
CA GLU A 74 -0.20 -1.68 5.02
C GLU A 74 0.93 -2.56 4.52
N VAL A 75 1.74 -3.04 5.46
CA VAL A 75 2.83 -3.96 5.15
C VAL A 75 2.46 -5.30 5.75
N LYS A 76 2.32 -6.30 4.90
CA LYS A 76 1.88 -7.62 5.32
C LYS A 76 2.97 -8.64 5.04
N LEU A 77 3.28 -9.43 6.06
CA LEU A 77 4.21 -10.52 5.90
C LEU A 77 3.42 -11.75 5.49
N MET A 78 3.76 -12.32 4.36
CA MET A 78 3.06 -13.48 3.83
C MET A 78 4.01 -14.66 3.87
N LEU A 79 3.57 -15.75 4.50
CA LEU A 79 4.37 -16.95 4.55
C LEU A 79 4.47 -17.55 3.15
N LYS A 80 5.69 -17.87 2.77
CA LYS A 80 5.89 -18.54 1.50
C LYS A 80 5.33 -19.95 1.63
N GLU A 81 4.53 -20.31 0.64
CA GLU A 81 3.95 -21.62 0.66
C GLU A 81 5.02 -22.69 0.50
N GLN A 82 4.91 -23.73 1.31
CA GLN A 82 5.93 -24.73 1.32
C GLN A 82 5.70 -25.77 0.25
N GLY A 83 5.18 -25.64 -0.67
CA GLY A 83 5.01 -26.49 -1.77
C GLY A 83 4.57 -27.72 -1.41
N GLU A 84 4.11 -28.01 -1.75
CA GLU A 84 3.86 -28.83 -1.67
C GLU A 84 4.75 -29.44 -2.10
N ASN A 85 5.56 -29.22 -2.13
CA ASN A 85 6.62 -29.76 -2.58
C ASN A 85 6.74 -30.90 -2.52
#